data_2ac8771e8627d23ff18d5f284b9a173b
#
_entry.id   2ac8771e8627d23ff18d5f284b9a173b
#
_cell.length_a   1.000
_cell.length_b   1.000
_cell.length_c   1.000
_cell.angle_alpha   90.00
_cell.angle_beta   90.00
_cell.angle_gamma   90.00
#
_symmetry.space_group_name_H-M   'P 1'
#
loop_
_entity.id
_entity.type
_entity.pdbx_description
1 polymer ?
#
loop_
_entity_poly.entity_id
_entity_poly.type
_entity_poly.pdbx_seq_one_letter_code
_entity_poly.pdbx_strand_id
1 'polypeptide(L)'
;GRQSIDKDDVKAVVDTLNSDLLTQGPKIAEFESLLADYCGAKYAVVLSNGTAALHLANIAIGVQRKTKVLTSPISFVATSNSVIYSGGSPVFCDIDEKTFNISPSEIKKIVAMNPDVSGIIPVHLGGLIADMESISRIANENGMWVIEDACHALGGQWTDSEGVERKVGD
;
A
#
# COMPACT_ATOMS: atom_id res chain seq x y z
N GLY A 1 11.42 -5.57 -13.89
CA GLY A 1 12.88 -5.41 -13.88
C GLY A 1 13.56 -6.74 -13.58
N ARG A 2 14.85 -6.84 -13.85
CA ARG A 2 15.64 -8.03 -13.49
C ARG A 2 16.18 -7.85 -12.07
N GLN A 3 16.09 -8.90 -11.24
CA GLN A 3 16.63 -8.91 -9.89
C GLN A 3 18.16 -8.76 -9.90
N SER A 4 18.70 -8.08 -8.89
CA SER A 4 20.11 -8.07 -8.57
C SER A 4 20.28 -8.89 -7.30
N ILE A 5 20.97 -10.03 -7.42
CA ILE A 5 21.25 -10.94 -6.29
C ILE A 5 22.74 -11.06 -6.17
N ASP A 6 23.27 -10.81 -5.00
CA ASP A 6 24.69 -10.89 -4.69
C ASP A 6 25.05 -12.08 -3.79
N LYS A 7 26.31 -12.14 -3.35
CA LYS A 7 26.80 -13.24 -2.52
C LYS A 7 26.23 -13.21 -1.10
N ASP A 8 25.90 -12.04 -0.60
CA ASP A 8 25.35 -11.86 0.75
C ASP A 8 23.89 -12.31 0.79
N ASP A 9 23.10 -12.04 -0.28
CA ASP A 9 21.76 -12.59 -0.44
C ASP A 9 21.78 -14.13 -0.43
N VAL A 10 22.67 -14.72 -1.24
CA VAL A 10 22.79 -16.18 -1.30
C VAL A 10 23.22 -16.75 0.07
N LYS A 11 24.17 -16.11 0.75
CA LYS A 11 24.63 -16.53 2.06
C LYS A 11 23.51 -16.47 3.09
N ALA A 12 22.72 -15.40 3.12
CA ALA A 12 21.60 -15.27 4.05
C ALA A 12 20.57 -16.39 3.89
N VAL A 13 20.26 -16.78 2.64
CA VAL A 13 19.37 -17.91 2.35
C VAL A 13 19.98 -19.24 2.85
N VAL A 14 21.25 -19.50 2.55
CA VAL A 14 21.96 -20.73 2.98
C VAL A 14 22.03 -20.81 4.50
N ASP A 15 22.37 -19.70 5.18
CA ASP A 15 22.42 -19.66 6.65
C ASP A 15 21.06 -19.95 7.26
N THR A 16 19.97 -19.44 6.66
CA THR A 16 18.62 -19.73 7.12
C THR A 16 18.24 -21.19 6.92
N LEU A 17 18.57 -21.78 5.76
CA LEU A 17 18.32 -23.21 5.48
C LEU A 17 19.07 -24.15 6.44
N ASN A 18 20.22 -23.73 6.94
CA ASN A 18 21.02 -24.48 7.92
C ASN A 18 20.65 -24.17 9.38
N SER A 19 19.69 -23.28 9.62
CA SER A 19 19.24 -22.94 10.98
C SER A 19 18.23 -23.95 11.51
N ASP A 20 18.02 -23.95 12.83
CA ASP A 20 17.11 -24.88 13.50
C ASP A 20 15.63 -24.66 13.14
N LEU A 21 15.26 -23.44 12.67
CA LEU A 21 13.88 -23.04 12.41
C LEU A 21 13.72 -22.45 11.01
N LEU A 22 13.14 -23.22 10.09
CA LEU A 22 12.80 -22.77 8.72
C LEU A 22 11.45 -22.08 8.64
N THR A 23 10.50 -22.49 9.49
CA THR A 23 9.15 -21.91 9.54
C THR A 23 8.97 -21.19 10.87
N GLN A 24 8.33 -20.00 10.83
CA GLN A 24 8.11 -19.18 12.02
C GLN A 24 9.40 -18.90 12.82
N GLY A 25 10.53 -18.86 12.12
CA GLY A 25 11.84 -18.60 12.71
C GLY A 25 12.09 -17.10 12.97
N PRO A 26 13.23 -16.78 13.59
CA PRO A 26 13.56 -15.40 14.00
C PRO A 26 13.71 -14.43 12.81
N LYS A 27 13.93 -14.93 11.59
CA LYS A 27 14.08 -14.11 10.38
C LYS A 27 12.82 -13.30 10.03
N ILE A 28 11.63 -13.76 10.41
CA ILE A 28 10.39 -13.01 10.20
C ILE A 28 10.40 -11.76 11.09
N ALA A 29 10.62 -11.91 12.38
CA ALA A 29 10.65 -10.78 13.32
C ALA A 29 11.79 -9.80 13.03
N GLU A 30 12.96 -10.30 12.63
CA GLU A 30 14.10 -9.49 12.19
C GLU A 30 13.72 -8.64 10.97
N PHE A 31 13.09 -9.23 9.96
CA PHE A 31 12.66 -8.51 8.76
C PHE A 31 11.55 -7.48 9.06
N GLU A 32 10.57 -7.84 9.89
CA GLU A 32 9.51 -6.92 10.32
C GLU A 32 10.10 -5.69 11.03
N SER A 33 11.06 -5.89 11.94
CA SER A 33 11.74 -4.79 12.63
C SER A 33 12.51 -3.89 11.66
N LEU A 34 13.32 -4.49 10.79
CA LEU A 34 14.10 -3.74 9.80
C LEU A 34 13.22 -2.97 8.82
N LEU A 35 12.09 -3.56 8.40
CA LEU A 35 11.16 -2.91 7.49
C LEU A 35 10.45 -1.74 8.16
N ALA A 36 10.00 -1.91 9.41
CA ALA A 36 9.39 -0.84 10.19
C ALA A 36 10.37 0.34 10.35
N ASP A 37 11.61 0.07 10.75
CA ASP A 37 12.65 1.10 10.90
C ASP A 37 12.97 1.80 9.57
N TYR A 38 13.04 1.03 8.47
CA TYR A 38 13.32 1.55 7.14
C TYR A 38 12.23 2.51 6.64
N CYS A 39 10.97 2.15 6.83
CA CYS A 39 9.84 2.98 6.43
C CYS A 39 9.54 4.12 7.41
N GLY A 40 10.05 4.07 8.65
CA GLY A 40 9.66 4.98 9.73
C GLY A 40 8.33 4.60 10.39
N ALA A 41 7.80 3.41 10.08
CA ALA A 41 6.55 2.91 10.62
C ALA A 41 6.71 2.33 12.03
N LYS A 42 5.65 2.38 12.82
CA LYS A 42 5.66 1.80 14.18
C LYS A 42 5.70 0.27 14.18
N TYR A 43 5.08 -0.35 13.20
CA TYR A 43 5.00 -1.80 13.06
C TYR A 43 5.07 -2.21 11.59
N ALA A 44 5.59 -3.41 11.35
CA ALA A 44 5.47 -4.10 10.08
C ALA A 44 5.00 -5.53 10.32
N VAL A 45 4.28 -6.08 9.36
CA VAL A 45 3.82 -7.47 9.36
C VAL A 45 4.15 -8.10 8.03
N VAL A 46 4.92 -9.18 8.05
CA VAL A 46 5.33 -9.90 6.86
C VAL A 46 4.31 -10.94 6.45
N LEU A 47 3.95 -10.92 5.19
CA LEU A 47 2.99 -11.84 4.58
C LEU A 47 3.58 -12.50 3.33
N SER A 48 2.91 -13.51 2.81
CA SER A 48 3.41 -14.32 1.69
C SER A 48 3.55 -13.54 0.37
N ASN A 49 2.75 -12.49 0.18
CA ASN A 49 2.74 -11.64 -1.02
C ASN A 49 1.89 -10.39 -0.80
N GLY A 50 2.01 -9.40 -1.71
CA GLY A 50 1.26 -8.14 -1.65
C GLY A 50 -0.26 -8.32 -1.75
N THR A 51 -0.75 -9.30 -2.50
CA THR A 51 -2.20 -9.61 -2.58
C THR A 51 -2.76 -9.98 -1.21
N ALA A 52 -2.05 -10.83 -0.45
CA ALA A 52 -2.43 -11.18 0.91
C ALA A 52 -2.34 -9.97 1.84
N ALA A 53 -1.33 -9.11 1.68
CA ALA A 53 -1.17 -7.90 2.47
C ALA A 53 -2.34 -6.93 2.26
N LEU A 54 -2.70 -6.63 1.02
CA LEU A 54 -3.84 -5.77 0.70
C LEU A 54 -5.17 -6.35 1.23
N HIS A 55 -5.37 -7.65 1.09
CA HIS A 55 -6.58 -8.32 1.61
C HIS A 55 -6.66 -8.21 3.14
N LEU A 56 -5.58 -8.55 3.86
CA LEU A 56 -5.57 -8.47 5.31
C LEU A 56 -5.65 -7.03 5.84
N ALA A 57 -5.05 -6.06 5.15
CA ALA A 57 -5.20 -4.64 5.48
C ALA A 57 -6.66 -4.21 5.39
N ASN A 58 -7.38 -4.58 4.32
CA ASN A 58 -8.81 -4.31 4.18
C ASN A 58 -9.65 -4.96 5.30
N ILE A 59 -9.33 -6.20 5.68
CA ILE A 59 -10.00 -6.87 6.82
C ILE A 59 -9.72 -6.14 8.12
N ALA A 60 -8.47 -5.76 8.37
CA ALA A 60 -8.03 -5.13 9.61
C ALA A 60 -8.72 -3.79 9.88
N ILE A 61 -9.00 -3.01 8.83
CA ILE A 61 -9.73 -1.74 8.94
C ILE A 61 -11.26 -1.90 8.85
N GLY A 62 -11.76 -3.13 8.76
CA GLY A 62 -13.18 -3.43 8.81
C GLY A 62 -13.93 -3.33 7.49
N VAL A 63 -13.26 -3.49 6.35
CA VAL A 63 -13.96 -3.61 5.05
C VAL A 63 -14.88 -4.81 5.06
N GLN A 64 -16.15 -4.60 4.73
CA GLN A 64 -17.19 -5.60 4.76
C GLN A 64 -18.28 -5.29 3.72
N ARG A 65 -19.35 -6.08 3.71
CA ARG A 65 -20.49 -5.86 2.81
C ARG A 65 -21.00 -4.41 2.91
N LYS A 66 -21.17 -3.76 1.76
CA LYS A 66 -21.55 -2.35 1.56
C LYS A 66 -20.45 -1.33 1.77
N THR A 67 -19.27 -1.70 2.25
CA THR A 67 -18.12 -0.77 2.29
C THR A 67 -17.68 -0.45 0.86
N LYS A 68 -17.66 0.82 0.49
CA LYS A 68 -17.15 1.30 -0.80
C LYS A 68 -15.74 1.84 -0.64
N VAL A 69 -14.85 1.43 -1.54
CA VAL A 69 -13.43 1.79 -1.50
C VAL A 69 -12.98 2.32 -2.86
N LEU A 70 -12.44 3.53 -2.88
CA LEU A 70 -11.88 4.13 -4.10
C LEU A 70 -10.52 3.53 -4.43
N THR A 71 -10.29 3.24 -5.71
CA THR A 71 -8.97 2.89 -6.24
C THR A 71 -8.88 3.25 -7.72
N SER A 72 -7.67 3.17 -8.29
CA SER A 72 -7.43 3.39 -9.72
C SER A 72 -7.79 2.15 -10.56
N PRO A 73 -8.33 2.32 -11.79
CA PRO A 73 -8.49 1.22 -12.74
C PRO A 73 -7.15 0.76 -13.33
N ILE A 74 -6.11 1.60 -13.29
CA ILE A 74 -4.76 1.27 -13.78
C ILE A 74 -3.93 0.79 -12.60
N SER A 75 -3.93 -0.51 -12.38
CA SER A 75 -3.22 -1.20 -11.30
C SER A 75 -3.13 -2.70 -11.59
N PHE A 76 -2.37 -3.41 -10.79
CA PHE A 76 -2.53 -4.85 -10.69
C PHE A 76 -3.89 -5.17 -10.05
N VAL A 77 -4.57 -6.17 -10.60
CA VAL A 77 -5.95 -6.51 -10.19
C VAL A 77 -6.12 -6.82 -8.70
N ALA A 78 -5.04 -7.15 -8.00
CA ALA A 78 -5.07 -7.43 -6.56
C ALA A 78 -5.59 -6.24 -5.74
N THR A 79 -5.31 -5.00 -6.15
CA THR A 79 -5.77 -3.80 -5.44
C THR A 79 -7.29 -3.76 -5.32
N SER A 80 -8.02 -3.91 -6.44
CA SER A 80 -9.49 -3.94 -6.43
C SER A 80 -10.04 -5.26 -5.88
N ASN A 81 -9.39 -6.40 -6.19
CA ASN A 81 -9.82 -7.70 -5.71
C ASN A 81 -9.70 -7.84 -4.18
N SER A 82 -8.73 -7.20 -3.54
CA SER A 82 -8.59 -7.22 -2.08
C SER A 82 -9.82 -6.67 -1.37
N VAL A 83 -10.45 -5.64 -1.95
CA VAL A 83 -11.73 -5.08 -1.49
C VAL A 83 -12.86 -6.09 -1.64
N ILE A 84 -12.94 -6.76 -2.82
CA ILE A 84 -13.95 -7.77 -3.11
C ILE A 84 -13.81 -8.98 -2.18
N TYR A 85 -12.59 -9.45 -1.95
CA TYR A 85 -12.32 -10.58 -1.05
C TYR A 85 -12.74 -10.28 0.39
N SER A 86 -12.67 -9.02 0.80
CA SER A 86 -13.14 -8.55 2.11
C SER A 86 -14.67 -8.30 2.15
N GLY A 87 -15.38 -8.52 1.03
CA GLY A 87 -16.82 -8.31 0.92
C GLY A 87 -17.24 -6.89 0.55
N GLY A 88 -16.30 -5.97 0.36
CA GLY A 88 -16.55 -4.59 -0.06
C GLY A 88 -16.79 -4.44 -1.56
N SER A 89 -16.97 -3.21 -2.00
CA SER A 89 -17.21 -2.84 -3.41
C SER A 89 -16.16 -1.80 -3.85
N PRO A 90 -15.27 -2.13 -4.79
CA PRO A 90 -14.35 -1.16 -5.35
C PRO A 90 -15.13 -0.14 -6.19
N VAL A 91 -14.77 1.13 -6.07
CA VAL A 91 -15.21 2.24 -6.88
C VAL A 91 -14.00 2.77 -7.64
N PHE A 92 -14.06 2.75 -8.96
CA PHE A 92 -12.93 3.20 -9.76
C PHE A 92 -12.95 4.72 -9.94
N CYS A 93 -11.80 5.32 -9.74
CA CYS A 93 -11.52 6.73 -9.91
C CYS A 93 -10.49 6.89 -11.03
N ASP A 94 -10.70 7.86 -11.90
CA ASP A 94 -9.81 8.10 -13.03
C ASP A 94 -8.43 8.58 -12.58
N ILE A 95 -7.48 8.47 -13.47
CA ILE A 95 -6.07 8.80 -13.27
C ILE A 95 -5.75 10.23 -13.69
N ASP A 96 -4.62 10.72 -13.24
CA ASP A 96 -3.92 11.85 -13.85
C ASP A 96 -3.15 11.37 -15.08
N GLU A 97 -3.38 11.99 -16.23
CA GLU A 97 -2.81 11.58 -17.53
C GLU A 97 -1.28 11.64 -17.60
N LYS A 98 -0.64 12.41 -16.72
CA LYS A 98 0.82 12.59 -16.69
C LYS A 98 1.51 11.56 -15.81
N THR A 99 0.88 11.20 -14.70
CA THR A 99 1.47 10.31 -13.69
C THR A 99 0.92 8.90 -13.74
N PHE A 100 -0.25 8.70 -14.35
CA PHE A 100 -1.05 7.48 -14.33
C PHE A 100 -1.48 7.02 -12.93
N ASN A 101 -1.20 7.81 -11.91
CA ASN A 101 -1.70 7.59 -10.56
C ASN A 101 -3.13 8.14 -10.42
N ILE A 102 -3.84 7.69 -9.40
CA ILE A 102 -5.20 8.16 -9.11
C ILE A 102 -5.24 9.69 -8.99
N SER A 103 -6.20 10.33 -9.64
CA SER A 103 -6.30 11.79 -9.69
C SER A 103 -7.02 12.35 -8.45
N PRO A 104 -6.37 13.24 -7.65
CA PRO A 104 -7.04 13.90 -6.53
C PRO A 104 -8.28 14.72 -6.93
N SER A 105 -8.27 15.31 -8.12
CA SER A 105 -9.42 16.05 -8.64
C SER A 105 -10.62 15.16 -8.93
N GLU A 106 -10.38 13.95 -9.44
CA GLU A 106 -11.43 12.95 -9.69
C GLU A 106 -11.93 12.32 -8.37
N ILE A 107 -11.02 12.09 -7.40
CA ILE A 107 -11.41 11.64 -6.05
C ILE A 107 -12.44 12.62 -5.46
N LYS A 108 -12.17 13.93 -5.50
CA LYS A 108 -13.11 14.96 -4.99
C LYS A 108 -14.48 14.88 -5.64
N LYS A 109 -14.53 14.70 -6.98
CA LYS A 109 -15.80 14.59 -7.71
C LYS A 109 -16.58 13.35 -7.29
N ILE A 110 -15.89 12.21 -7.18
CA ILE A 110 -16.55 10.95 -6.83
C ILE A 110 -17.05 10.99 -5.39
N VAL A 111 -16.28 11.49 -4.44
CA VAL A 111 -16.65 11.59 -3.04
C VAL A 111 -17.88 12.53 -2.89
N ALA A 112 -17.92 13.65 -3.61
CA ALA A 112 -19.08 14.53 -3.60
C ALA A 112 -20.37 13.86 -4.10
N MET A 113 -20.26 12.92 -5.05
CA MET A 113 -21.40 12.16 -5.58
C MET A 113 -21.72 10.89 -4.78
N ASN A 114 -20.75 10.37 -4.03
CA ASN A 114 -20.82 9.13 -3.27
C ASN A 114 -20.33 9.35 -1.84
N PRO A 115 -21.10 10.01 -0.97
CA PRO A 115 -20.68 10.33 0.40
C PRO A 115 -20.53 9.08 1.30
N ASP A 116 -20.91 7.90 0.80
CA ASP A 116 -20.78 6.61 1.47
C ASP A 116 -19.48 5.86 1.14
N VAL A 117 -18.55 6.49 0.43
CA VAL A 117 -17.19 5.97 0.27
C VAL A 117 -16.45 6.02 1.60
N SER A 118 -15.87 4.88 1.99
CA SER A 118 -15.24 4.72 3.31
C SER A 118 -13.73 4.87 3.30
N GLY A 119 -13.09 4.68 2.16
CA GLY A 119 -11.63 4.74 2.07
C GLY A 119 -11.09 4.80 0.65
N ILE A 120 -9.78 5.00 0.57
CA ILE A 120 -9.03 5.12 -0.69
C ILE A 120 -7.84 4.16 -0.65
N ILE A 121 -7.62 3.44 -1.76
CA ILE A 121 -6.41 2.65 -1.98
C ILE A 121 -5.67 3.26 -3.18
N PRO A 122 -4.81 4.26 -2.99
CA PRO A 122 -3.93 4.75 -4.05
C PRO A 122 -2.87 3.69 -4.36
N VAL A 123 -2.47 3.64 -5.62
CA VAL A 123 -1.37 2.78 -6.10
C VAL A 123 -0.22 3.69 -6.50
N HIS A 124 0.99 3.38 -6.08
CA HIS A 124 2.21 4.07 -6.53
C HIS A 124 2.73 3.38 -7.81
N LEU A 125 2.09 3.68 -8.93
CA LEU A 125 2.30 2.96 -10.17
C LEU A 125 3.74 3.08 -10.68
N GLY A 126 4.37 1.93 -10.90
CA GLY A 126 5.77 1.88 -11.37
C GLY A 126 6.79 2.48 -10.42
N GLY A 127 6.43 2.72 -9.15
CA GLY A 127 7.27 3.36 -8.14
C GLY A 127 7.13 4.89 -8.08
N LEU A 128 6.32 5.49 -8.96
CA LEU A 128 6.00 6.91 -8.88
C LEU A 128 4.95 7.13 -7.79
N ILE A 129 5.31 7.90 -6.79
CA ILE A 129 4.43 8.15 -5.64
C ILE A 129 3.22 8.99 -6.08
N ALA A 130 2.02 8.55 -5.70
CA ALA A 130 0.79 9.31 -5.89
C ALA A 130 0.83 10.61 -5.07
N ASP A 131 0.01 11.59 -5.42
CA ASP A 131 -0.10 12.85 -4.66
C ASP A 131 -0.73 12.58 -3.28
N MET A 132 0.09 12.02 -2.38
CA MET A 132 -0.35 11.59 -1.05
C MET A 132 -0.80 12.74 -0.19
N GLU A 133 -0.21 13.94 -0.34
CA GLU A 133 -0.62 15.13 0.40
C GLU A 133 -2.08 15.49 0.08
N SER A 134 -2.42 15.58 -1.20
CA SER A 134 -3.78 15.88 -1.63
C SER A 134 -4.75 14.75 -1.28
N ILE A 135 -4.34 13.48 -1.44
CA ILE A 135 -5.16 12.30 -1.12
C ILE A 135 -5.46 12.25 0.37
N SER A 136 -4.44 12.39 1.23
CA SER A 136 -4.60 12.38 2.69
C SER A 136 -5.49 13.52 3.18
N ARG A 137 -5.34 14.72 2.61
CA ARG A 137 -6.19 15.84 2.93
C ARG A 137 -7.66 15.55 2.58
N ILE A 138 -7.94 15.06 1.36
CA ILE A 138 -9.30 14.70 0.95
C ILE A 138 -9.88 13.60 1.86
N ALA A 139 -9.09 12.60 2.20
CA ALA A 139 -9.49 11.53 3.08
C ALA A 139 -9.87 12.05 4.47
N ASN A 140 -9.02 12.88 5.06
CA ASN A 140 -9.26 13.50 6.37
C ASN A 140 -10.52 14.40 6.38
N GLU A 141 -10.70 15.24 5.36
CA GLU A 141 -11.87 16.11 5.21
C GLU A 141 -13.19 15.33 5.14
N ASN A 142 -13.16 14.08 4.69
CA ASN A 142 -14.34 13.23 4.49
C ASN A 142 -14.40 12.02 5.45
N GLY A 143 -13.53 11.94 6.46
CA GLY A 143 -13.51 10.86 7.43
C GLY A 143 -13.18 9.48 6.82
N MET A 144 -12.41 9.46 5.74
CA MET A 144 -11.99 8.25 5.04
C MET A 144 -10.61 7.79 5.51
N TRP A 145 -10.38 6.50 5.47
CA TRP A 145 -9.05 5.92 5.67
C TRP A 145 -8.31 5.76 4.34
N VAL A 146 -6.98 5.59 4.42
CA VAL A 146 -6.10 5.36 3.27
C VAL A 146 -5.27 4.10 3.51
N ILE A 147 -5.18 3.23 2.51
CA ILE A 147 -4.20 2.14 2.42
C ILE A 147 -3.36 2.37 1.17
N GLU A 148 -2.05 2.50 1.31
CA GLU A 148 -1.16 2.65 0.17
C GLU A 148 -0.83 1.29 -0.45
N ASP A 149 -1.15 1.08 -1.72
CA ASP A 149 -0.58 -0.04 -2.49
C ASP A 149 0.81 0.38 -3.00
N ALA A 150 1.79 0.07 -2.18
CA ALA A 150 3.19 0.43 -2.37
C ALA A 150 4.05 -0.71 -2.95
N CYS A 151 3.44 -1.70 -3.61
CA CYS A 151 4.14 -2.89 -4.12
C CYS A 151 5.33 -2.56 -5.04
N HIS A 152 5.34 -1.38 -5.67
CA HIS A 152 6.42 -0.90 -6.53
C HIS A 152 7.23 0.24 -5.92
N ALA A 153 6.91 0.70 -4.72
CA ALA A 153 7.40 1.98 -4.20
C ALA A 153 8.15 1.89 -2.86
N LEU A 154 8.50 0.69 -2.40
CA LEU A 154 9.28 0.53 -1.18
C LEU A 154 10.59 1.34 -1.28
N GLY A 155 10.86 2.19 -0.27
CA GLY A 155 11.98 3.12 -0.26
C GLY A 155 11.74 4.43 -1.01
N GLY A 156 10.55 4.62 -1.59
CA GLY A 156 10.14 5.88 -2.16
C GLY A 156 10.01 6.97 -1.10
N GLN A 157 10.38 8.20 -1.48
CA GLN A 157 10.31 9.39 -0.62
C GLN A 157 9.68 10.55 -1.39
N TRP A 158 9.00 11.41 -0.68
CA TRP A 158 8.44 12.64 -1.22
C TRP A 158 8.50 13.76 -0.19
N THR A 159 8.44 15.00 -0.65
CA THR A 159 8.48 16.17 0.23
C THR A 159 7.10 16.83 0.18
N ASP A 160 6.49 17.05 1.33
CA ASP A 160 5.21 17.73 1.43
C ASP A 160 5.35 19.27 1.21
N SER A 161 4.23 19.97 1.16
CA SER A 161 4.20 21.44 0.94
C SER A 161 4.83 22.24 2.08
N GLU A 162 5.05 21.63 3.25
CA GLU A 162 5.71 22.23 4.40
C GLU A 162 7.24 21.95 4.39
N GLY A 163 7.74 21.22 3.38
CA GLY A 163 9.14 20.86 3.24
C GLY A 163 9.58 19.66 4.09
N VAL A 164 8.62 18.88 4.61
CA VAL A 164 8.90 17.68 5.39
C VAL A 164 9.08 16.48 4.46
N GLU A 165 10.20 15.77 4.62
CA GLU A 165 10.40 14.48 3.94
C GLU A 165 9.47 13.42 4.53
N ARG A 166 8.76 12.74 3.65
CA ARG A 166 7.87 11.61 3.93
C ARG A 166 8.39 10.36 3.24
N LYS A 167 8.17 9.22 3.84
CA LYS A 167 8.46 7.92 3.24
C LYS A 167 7.18 7.17 2.92
N VAL A 168 7.25 6.33 1.91
CA VAL A 168 6.18 5.37 1.64
C VAL A 168 6.10 4.39 2.81
N GLY A 169 4.93 4.30 3.43
CA GLY A 169 4.66 3.42 4.57
C GLY A 169 4.87 4.05 5.96
N ASP A 170 5.17 5.36 6.06
CA ASP A 170 5.29 6.06 7.34
C ASP A 170 3.93 6.46 7.96
#